data_da3c35b50af454b1b9aed50b5eeff2ff
#
_entry.id   da3c35b50af454b1b9aed50b5eeff2ff
#
_cell.length_a   1.000
_cell.length_b   1.000
_cell.length_c   1.000
_cell.angle_alpha   90.00
_cell.angle_beta   90.00
_cell.angle_gamma   90.00
#
_symmetry.space_group_name_H-M   'P 1'
#
loop_
_entity.id
_entity.type
_entity.pdbx_description
1 polymer ?
#
loop_
_entity_poly.entity_id
_entity_poly.type
_entity_poly.pdbx_seq_one_letter_code
_entity_poly.pdbx_strand_id
1 'polypeptide(L)'
;MRANANFDKYERRGSRYGALDLFREQSNEAGGILSDELKEKARLSIGSVLETSVIDYDGDIHIGHTRDVLIQDSENTSRMLQISFVTYAWGFTITPAMYMNNEVKMQRDWDAKMTKYLYKVASLLDKDALSALELNKSQVVNNKLLYTFDPANAEAPNAVLATFPQREDLMGDLNAIMAANDFFGSYAIVGDAGTQSLLTKLKQSDLYNAVNKRNEYADKVIHISNNFVADNNVYTKGYIVNRGSVGMLLRYERDCLLRTRSRDGHEWDIVQMPIIELPVGTYFYDSVGDYSAIAGSATADMTRTRKEHYGFAFDVAFVTAYNSDAENLASPILAYAVDKTKDAIYAKNVLAYTPEE
;
A
#
# COMPACT_ATOMS: atom_id res chain seq x y z
N MET A 1 12.54 -15.07 -30.68
CA MET A 1 11.38 -15.58 -29.92
C MET A 1 11.65 -15.96 -28.46
N ARG A 2 12.84 -15.74 -27.90
CA ARG A 2 13.10 -15.95 -26.46
C ARG A 2 12.92 -14.71 -25.59
N ALA A 3 12.64 -13.55 -26.17
CA ALA A 3 12.38 -12.31 -25.44
C ALA A 3 11.00 -12.33 -24.70
N ASN A 4 10.05 -13.12 -25.17
CA ASN A 4 8.71 -13.17 -24.61
C ASN A 4 8.60 -13.98 -23.30
N ALA A 5 9.56 -14.87 -23.00
CA ALA A 5 9.52 -15.66 -21.78
C ALA A 5 9.70 -14.81 -20.51
N ASN A 6 10.35 -13.65 -20.62
CA ASN A 6 10.45 -12.70 -19.50
C ASN A 6 9.23 -11.80 -19.38
N PHE A 7 8.50 -11.57 -20.46
CA PHE A 7 7.27 -10.79 -20.45
C PHE A 7 6.15 -11.51 -19.73
N ASP A 8 5.97 -12.82 -19.99
CA ASP A 8 4.98 -13.66 -19.29
C ASP A 8 5.15 -13.70 -17.77
N LYS A 9 6.39 -13.53 -17.29
CA LYS A 9 6.66 -13.48 -15.84
C LYS A 9 6.11 -12.20 -15.20
N TYR A 10 5.99 -11.13 -15.96
CA TYR A 10 5.56 -9.81 -15.50
C TYR A 10 4.10 -9.50 -15.89
N GLU A 11 3.55 -10.16 -16.90
CA GLU A 11 2.16 -9.99 -17.35
C GLU A 11 1.13 -10.75 -16.52
N ARG A 12 1.53 -11.57 -15.56
CA ARG A 12 0.58 -12.24 -14.68
C ARG A 12 -0.13 -11.21 -13.81
N ARG A 13 -1.27 -10.77 -14.31
CA ARG A 13 -2.28 -9.94 -13.65
C ARG A 13 -2.84 -10.70 -12.44
N GLY A 14 -2.18 -10.60 -11.32
CA GLY A 14 -2.73 -10.92 -10.03
C GLY A 14 -2.16 -9.88 -9.11
N SER A 15 -2.92 -9.34 -8.18
CA SER A 15 -2.52 -8.25 -7.29
C SER A 15 -1.18 -8.60 -6.59
N ARG A 16 -0.08 -8.30 -7.28
CA ARG A 16 1.27 -8.50 -6.76
C ARG A 16 1.62 -7.42 -5.74
N TYR A 17 0.95 -6.29 -5.84
CA TYR A 17 1.15 -5.08 -5.06
C TYR A 17 -0.12 -4.75 -4.29
N GLY A 18 -0.61 -5.71 -3.50
CA GLY A 18 -1.92 -5.63 -2.88
C GLY A 18 -2.10 -4.49 -1.90
N ALA A 19 -1.05 -4.07 -1.19
CA ALA A 19 -1.16 -2.92 -0.30
C ALA A 19 -1.28 -1.61 -1.09
N LEU A 20 -0.52 -1.46 -2.18
CA LEU A 20 -0.65 -0.31 -3.07
C LEU A 20 -2.05 -0.25 -3.69
N ASP A 21 -2.57 -1.40 -4.15
CA ASP A 21 -3.93 -1.48 -4.73
C ASP A 21 -4.99 -1.07 -3.71
N LEU A 22 -4.87 -1.51 -2.45
CA LEU A 22 -5.76 -1.11 -1.37
C LEU A 22 -5.79 0.41 -1.18
N PHE A 23 -4.62 1.02 -1.00
CA PHE A 23 -4.53 2.47 -0.79
C PHE A 23 -5.06 3.26 -1.97
N ARG A 24 -4.81 2.80 -3.20
CA ARG A 24 -5.30 3.42 -4.42
C ARG A 24 -6.82 3.36 -4.53
N GLU A 25 -7.42 2.20 -4.27
CA GLU A 25 -8.86 2.03 -4.31
C GLU A 25 -9.56 2.88 -3.25
N GLN A 26 -9.07 2.82 -2.01
CA GLN A 26 -9.70 3.56 -0.91
C GLN A 26 -9.49 5.08 -1.00
N SER A 27 -8.45 5.54 -1.69
CA SER A 27 -8.26 6.98 -1.96
C SER A 27 -9.39 7.60 -2.77
N ASN A 28 -10.12 6.81 -3.53
CA ASN A 28 -11.23 7.25 -4.38
C ASN A 28 -12.60 6.91 -3.79
N GLU A 29 -12.65 6.33 -2.60
CA GLU A 29 -13.91 5.93 -1.96
C GLU A 29 -14.63 7.15 -1.37
N ALA A 30 -15.93 7.25 -1.67
CA ALA A 30 -16.76 8.32 -1.12
C ALA A 30 -16.93 8.13 0.40
N GLY A 31 -16.68 9.19 1.17
CA GLY A 31 -16.72 9.12 2.65
C GLY A 31 -15.47 8.55 3.30
N GLY A 32 -14.40 8.33 2.55
CA GLY A 32 -13.11 7.94 3.09
C GLY A 32 -12.39 9.07 3.83
N ILE A 33 -11.26 8.73 4.46
CA ILE A 33 -10.42 9.66 5.24
C ILE A 33 -9.91 10.86 4.42
N LEU A 34 -9.82 10.72 3.10
CA LEU A 34 -9.34 11.76 2.19
C LEU A 34 -10.48 12.56 1.60
N SER A 35 -10.72 13.76 2.13
CA SER A 35 -11.62 14.72 1.49
C SER A 35 -11.02 15.27 0.19
N ASP A 36 -11.88 15.68 -0.73
CA ASP A 36 -11.43 16.28 -2.00
C ASP A 36 -10.67 17.60 -1.75
N GLU A 37 -11.02 18.35 -0.70
CA GLU A 37 -10.29 19.54 -0.27
C GLU A 37 -8.86 19.22 0.18
N LEU A 38 -8.67 18.12 0.92
CA LEU A 38 -7.35 17.68 1.35
C LEU A 38 -6.50 17.22 0.17
N LYS A 39 -7.08 16.51 -0.79
CA LYS A 39 -6.40 16.10 -2.03
C LYS A 39 -5.94 17.31 -2.84
N GLU A 40 -6.79 18.32 -2.99
CA GLU A 40 -6.45 19.53 -3.74
C GLU A 40 -5.41 20.38 -2.98
N LYS A 41 -5.54 20.51 -1.66
CA LYS A 41 -4.55 21.16 -0.81
C LYS A 41 -3.19 20.46 -0.88
N ALA A 42 -3.16 19.13 -0.88
CA ALA A 42 -1.96 18.34 -1.05
C ALA A 42 -1.30 18.59 -2.42
N ARG A 43 -2.12 18.60 -3.48
CA ARG A 43 -1.66 18.82 -4.86
C ARG A 43 -1.01 20.20 -5.06
N LEU A 44 -1.52 21.21 -4.36
CA LEU A 44 -1.03 22.60 -4.47
C LEU A 44 0.07 22.94 -3.44
N SER A 45 0.33 22.06 -2.47
CA SER A 45 1.29 22.31 -1.40
C SER A 45 2.72 22.35 -1.93
N ILE A 46 3.50 23.27 -1.39
CA ILE A 46 4.95 23.41 -1.64
C ILE A 46 5.65 23.08 -0.32
N GLY A 47 6.51 22.10 -0.31
CA GLY A 47 7.21 21.67 0.91
C GLY A 47 7.03 20.17 1.18
N SER A 48 7.86 19.59 2.04
CA SER A 48 7.84 18.15 2.32
C SER A 48 6.71 17.71 3.25
N VAL A 49 6.07 18.62 3.93
CA VAL A 49 5.04 18.37 4.95
C VAL A 49 3.78 19.16 4.62
N LEU A 50 2.64 18.49 4.67
CA LEU A 50 1.33 19.11 4.62
C LEU A 50 0.76 19.14 6.04
N GLU A 51 0.37 20.33 6.49
CA GLU A 51 -0.28 20.51 7.79
C GLU A 51 -1.79 20.57 7.61
N THR A 52 -2.50 19.74 8.37
CA THR A 52 -3.95 19.77 8.46
C THR A 52 -4.38 19.79 9.91
N SER A 53 -5.44 20.50 10.23
CA SER A 53 -5.99 20.54 11.58
C SER A 53 -7.06 19.45 11.72
N VAL A 54 -6.99 18.71 12.79
CA VAL A 54 -8.04 17.77 13.21
C VAL A 54 -8.69 18.37 14.45
N ILE A 55 -10.00 18.44 14.43
CA ILE A 55 -10.80 18.93 15.57
C ILE A 55 -11.28 17.68 16.31
N ASP A 56 -10.82 17.54 17.56
CA ASP A 56 -11.32 16.52 18.47
C ASP A 56 -12.49 17.11 19.24
N TYR A 57 -13.64 16.44 19.15
CA TYR A 57 -14.82 16.76 19.97
C TYR A 57 -14.75 15.92 21.24
N ASP A 58 -14.39 16.54 22.34
CA ASP A 58 -14.48 15.94 23.65
C ASP A 58 -15.71 16.56 24.35
N GLY A 59 -16.77 15.82 24.42
CA GLY A 59 -18.04 16.25 25.01
C GLY A 59 -18.64 15.18 25.90
N ASP A 60 -18.69 15.45 27.18
CA ASP A 60 -19.38 14.59 28.13
C ASP A 60 -20.90 14.72 28.01
N ILE A 61 -21.59 13.58 27.96
CA ILE A 61 -23.04 13.54 28.02
C ILE A 61 -23.44 13.32 29.48
N HIS A 62 -24.10 14.32 30.09
CA HIS A 62 -24.66 14.17 31.41
C HIS A 62 -25.93 13.32 31.36
N ILE A 63 -25.93 12.19 32.07
CA ILE A 63 -27.07 11.31 32.21
C ILE A 63 -27.62 11.49 33.63
N GLY A 64 -28.79 12.10 33.77
CA GLY A 64 -29.45 12.35 35.03
C GLY A 64 -30.94 12.08 34.98
N HIS A 65 -31.59 12.01 36.16
CA HIS A 65 -33.02 11.80 36.30
C HIS A 65 -33.81 13.12 36.35
N THR A 66 -33.15 14.25 36.29
CA THR A 66 -33.76 15.60 36.30
C THR A 66 -33.89 16.11 34.85
N ARG A 67 -34.96 16.85 34.57
CA ARG A 67 -35.23 17.47 33.27
C ARG A 67 -34.48 18.80 33.07
N ASP A 68 -33.32 18.92 33.62
CA ASP A 68 -32.52 20.13 33.48
C ASP A 68 -31.74 20.10 32.19
N VAL A 69 -31.82 21.18 31.43
CA VAL A 69 -30.98 21.39 30.23
C VAL A 69 -29.64 21.93 30.75
N LEU A 70 -28.67 21.06 30.87
CA LEU A 70 -27.29 21.43 31.20
C LEU A 70 -26.54 21.68 29.89
N ILE A 71 -26.07 22.90 29.71
CA ILE A 71 -25.16 23.25 28.64
C ILE A 71 -23.76 23.07 29.25
N GLN A 72 -23.04 22.04 28.80
CA GLN A 72 -21.64 21.92 29.10
C GLN A 72 -20.85 22.59 27.97
N ASP A 73 -19.97 23.54 28.32
CA ASP A 73 -19.01 24.07 27.41
C ASP A 73 -17.95 22.96 27.15
N SER A 74 -18.05 22.33 25.99
CA SER A 74 -16.97 21.47 25.51
C SER A 74 -15.90 22.33 24.85
N GLU A 75 -14.71 22.36 25.40
CA GLU A 75 -13.56 22.97 24.74
C GLU A 75 -13.14 22.07 23.57
N ASN A 76 -13.34 22.55 22.35
CA ASN A 76 -12.83 21.87 21.18
C ASN A 76 -11.30 21.99 21.15
N THR A 77 -10.62 20.87 21.32
CA THR A 77 -9.17 20.81 21.12
C THR A 77 -8.88 20.54 19.66
N SER A 78 -8.15 21.43 19.01
CA SER A 78 -7.63 21.20 17.67
C SER A 78 -6.15 20.87 17.74
N ARG A 79 -5.75 19.80 17.04
CA ARG A 79 -4.33 19.50 16.88
C ARG A 79 -3.94 19.54 15.41
N MET A 80 -2.68 19.89 15.18
CA MET A 80 -2.11 19.87 13.84
C MET A 80 -1.56 18.48 13.53
N LEU A 81 -2.09 17.86 12.48
CA LEU A 81 -1.55 16.64 11.92
C LEU A 81 -0.58 16.99 10.78
N GLN A 82 0.61 16.43 10.83
CA GLN A 82 1.63 16.59 9.80
C GLN A 82 1.68 15.35 8.91
N ILE A 83 1.45 15.55 7.61
CA ILE A 83 1.54 14.51 6.59
C ILE A 83 2.85 14.73 5.83
N SER A 84 3.76 13.78 5.94
CA SER A 84 5.05 13.81 5.25
C SER A 84 4.97 13.12 3.90
N PHE A 85 5.54 13.75 2.87
CA PHE A 85 5.62 13.18 1.53
C PHE A 85 6.98 12.54 1.29
N VAL A 86 6.96 11.40 0.60
CA VAL A 86 8.15 10.71 0.10
C VAL A 86 8.20 10.87 -1.41
N THR A 87 9.35 11.31 -1.93
CA THR A 87 9.56 11.53 -3.36
C THR A 87 10.09 10.26 -4.02
N TYR A 88 9.40 9.82 -5.06
CA TYR A 88 9.85 8.76 -5.97
C TYR A 88 10.30 9.40 -7.27
N ALA A 89 11.59 9.29 -7.57
CA ALA A 89 12.17 9.83 -8.78
C ALA A 89 13.05 8.78 -9.47
N TRP A 90 12.95 8.72 -10.79
CA TRP A 90 13.82 7.90 -11.63
C TRP A 90 14.00 8.55 -12.99
N GLY A 91 14.97 8.10 -13.73
CA GLY A 91 15.20 8.60 -15.08
C GLY A 91 16.17 7.72 -15.83
N PHE A 92 16.20 7.93 -17.12
CA PHE A 92 17.16 7.29 -18.02
C PHE A 92 17.43 8.16 -19.25
N THR A 93 18.53 7.87 -19.88
CA THR A 93 18.97 8.56 -21.10
C THR A 93 18.99 7.58 -22.27
N ILE A 94 18.56 8.03 -23.41
CA ILE A 94 18.66 7.34 -24.70
C ILE A 94 19.53 8.15 -25.65
N THR A 95 20.42 7.47 -26.34
CA THR A 95 21.25 8.06 -27.37
C THR A 95 20.83 7.45 -28.71
N PRO A 96 20.04 8.16 -29.53
CA PRO A 96 19.51 7.61 -30.82
C PRO A 96 20.57 7.07 -31.74
N ALA A 97 21.75 7.70 -31.79
CA ALA A 97 22.88 7.26 -32.61
C ALA A 97 23.35 5.83 -32.31
N MET A 98 23.17 5.32 -31.07
CA MET A 98 23.52 3.95 -30.70
C MET A 98 22.65 2.89 -31.37
N TYR A 99 21.49 3.27 -31.87
CA TYR A 99 20.54 2.39 -32.56
C TYR A 99 20.63 2.44 -34.05
N MET A 100 21.63 3.14 -34.62
CA MET A 100 21.82 3.30 -36.05
C MET A 100 20.54 3.79 -36.77
N ASN A 101 19.85 4.75 -36.18
CA ASN A 101 18.58 5.29 -36.66
C ASN A 101 17.45 4.24 -36.77
N ASN A 102 17.54 3.13 -36.03
CA ASN A 102 16.49 2.13 -36.00
C ASN A 102 15.52 2.45 -34.86
N GLU A 103 14.45 3.16 -35.17
CA GLU A 103 13.41 3.57 -34.21
C GLU A 103 12.78 2.39 -33.47
N VAL A 104 12.57 1.26 -34.14
CA VAL A 104 11.98 0.07 -33.53
C VAL A 104 12.86 -0.51 -32.39
N LYS A 105 14.19 -0.49 -32.60
CA LYS A 105 15.12 -0.93 -31.55
C LYS A 105 15.16 0.07 -30.37
N MET A 106 15.15 1.35 -30.69
CA MET A 106 15.12 2.42 -29.68
C MET A 106 13.86 2.35 -28.86
N GLN A 107 12.69 2.18 -29.49
CA GLN A 107 11.41 2.03 -28.79
C GLN A 107 11.39 0.79 -27.88
N ARG A 108 11.90 -0.34 -28.33
CA ARG A 108 12.00 -1.56 -27.51
C ARG A 108 12.91 -1.38 -26.28
N ASP A 109 14.00 -0.66 -26.41
CA ASP A 109 14.89 -0.37 -25.28
C ASP A 109 14.23 0.58 -24.30
N TRP A 110 13.53 1.61 -24.81
CA TRP A 110 12.73 2.52 -24.01
C TRP A 110 11.66 1.75 -23.21
N ASP A 111 10.86 0.92 -23.88
CA ASP A 111 9.81 0.11 -23.25
C ASP A 111 10.38 -0.83 -22.18
N ALA A 112 11.51 -1.48 -22.47
CA ALA A 112 12.17 -2.39 -21.55
C ALA A 112 12.69 -1.66 -20.29
N LYS A 113 13.32 -0.49 -20.46
CA LYS A 113 13.79 0.33 -19.36
C LYS A 113 12.62 0.82 -18.50
N MET A 114 11.58 1.37 -19.15
CA MET A 114 10.41 1.88 -18.49
C MET A 114 9.70 0.81 -17.68
N THR A 115 9.43 -0.34 -18.29
CA THR A 115 8.80 -1.48 -17.62
C THR A 115 9.58 -1.93 -16.39
N LYS A 116 10.90 -2.01 -16.49
CA LYS A 116 11.77 -2.40 -15.36
C LYS A 116 11.69 -1.40 -14.22
N TYR A 117 11.71 -0.10 -14.51
CA TYR A 117 11.60 0.93 -13.48
C TYR A 117 10.22 0.93 -12.83
N LEU A 118 9.14 0.80 -13.61
CA LEU A 118 7.78 0.77 -13.10
C LEU A 118 7.56 -0.40 -12.13
N TYR A 119 8.05 -1.60 -12.43
CA TYR A 119 7.98 -2.72 -11.49
C TYR A 119 8.77 -2.48 -10.20
N LYS A 120 9.93 -1.83 -10.32
CA LYS A 120 10.74 -1.49 -9.14
C LYS A 120 10.02 -0.45 -8.27
N VAL A 121 9.48 0.59 -8.87
CA VAL A 121 8.71 1.63 -8.17
C VAL A 121 7.46 1.04 -7.53
N ALA A 122 6.70 0.22 -8.25
CA ALA A 122 5.52 -0.46 -7.70
C ALA A 122 5.86 -1.32 -6.47
N SER A 123 6.99 -2.04 -6.51
CA SER A 123 7.45 -2.84 -5.37
C SER A 123 7.86 -1.98 -4.16
N LEU A 124 8.45 -0.81 -4.38
CA LEU A 124 8.82 0.11 -3.31
C LEU A 124 7.56 0.76 -2.71
N LEU A 125 6.64 1.23 -3.54
CA LEU A 125 5.36 1.79 -3.10
C LEU A 125 4.56 0.79 -2.26
N ASP A 126 4.50 -0.46 -2.68
CA ASP A 126 3.78 -1.51 -1.94
C ASP A 126 4.44 -1.81 -0.57
N LYS A 127 5.78 -1.76 -0.49
CA LYS A 127 6.50 -1.90 0.79
C LYS A 127 6.23 -0.72 1.72
N ASP A 128 6.21 0.49 1.19
CA ASP A 128 5.93 1.69 1.98
C ASP A 128 4.47 1.72 2.43
N ALA A 129 3.54 1.25 1.59
CA ALA A 129 2.14 1.04 1.96
C ALA A 129 2.00 0.00 3.10
N LEU A 130 2.71 -1.14 3.02
CA LEU A 130 2.74 -2.13 4.10
C LEU A 130 3.36 -1.54 5.38
N SER A 131 4.40 -0.74 5.26
CA SER A 131 5.03 -0.05 6.39
C SER A 131 4.06 0.93 7.05
N ALA A 132 3.27 1.66 6.27
CA ALA A 132 2.24 2.55 6.79
C ALA A 132 1.14 1.79 7.55
N LEU A 133 0.71 0.62 7.07
CA LEU A 133 -0.23 -0.25 7.78
C LEU A 133 0.39 -0.78 9.09
N GLU A 134 1.66 -1.19 9.06
CA GLU A 134 2.36 -1.72 10.23
C GLU A 134 2.52 -0.67 11.34
N LEU A 135 2.89 0.56 10.96
CA LEU A 135 3.10 1.66 11.92
C LEU A 135 1.79 2.12 12.58
N ASN A 136 0.68 2.04 11.85
CA ASN A 136 -0.61 2.58 12.29
C ASN A 136 -1.64 1.49 12.64
N LYS A 137 -1.21 0.24 12.80
CA LYS A 137 -2.09 -0.83 13.25
C LYS A 137 -2.53 -0.64 14.69
N SER A 138 -3.67 -1.19 15.03
CA SER A 138 -4.21 -1.16 16.39
C SER A 138 -3.23 -1.78 17.38
N GLN A 139 -2.99 -1.10 18.48
CA GLN A 139 -2.17 -1.58 19.60
C GLN A 139 -3.02 -2.15 20.73
N VAL A 140 -4.31 -1.87 20.74
CA VAL A 140 -5.28 -2.37 21.69
C VAL A 140 -6.41 -3.03 20.94
N VAL A 141 -6.71 -4.27 21.25
CA VAL A 141 -7.77 -5.04 20.59
C VAL A 141 -8.65 -5.69 21.65
N ASN A 142 -9.94 -5.38 21.61
CA ASN A 142 -10.94 -6.11 22.38
C ASN A 142 -11.21 -7.45 21.69
N ASN A 143 -10.51 -8.46 22.14
CA ASN A 143 -10.62 -9.81 21.58
C ASN A 143 -11.38 -10.71 22.57
N LYS A 144 -12.69 -10.83 22.35
CA LYS A 144 -13.56 -11.74 23.13
C LYS A 144 -13.50 -13.18 22.65
N LEU A 145 -12.80 -13.44 21.53
CA LEU A 145 -12.64 -14.75 20.94
C LEU A 145 -11.35 -15.41 21.45
N LEU A 146 -11.18 -16.69 21.13
CA LEU A 146 -10.09 -17.55 21.66
C LEU A 146 -8.71 -17.27 21.03
N TYR A 147 -8.49 -16.08 20.49
CA TYR A 147 -7.21 -15.70 19.88
C TYR A 147 -6.32 -14.98 20.88
N THR A 148 -5.03 -15.14 20.73
CA THR A 148 -4.04 -14.41 21.53
C THR A 148 -3.75 -13.07 20.88
N PHE A 149 -3.70 -12.02 21.69
CA PHE A 149 -3.17 -10.72 21.28
C PHE A 149 -2.06 -10.36 22.26
N ASP A 150 -0.81 -10.33 21.77
CA ASP A 150 0.36 -10.06 22.59
C ASP A 150 1.18 -8.93 21.98
N PRO A 151 1.20 -7.74 22.61
CA PRO A 151 2.00 -6.61 22.14
C PRO A 151 3.51 -6.89 22.13
N ALA A 152 3.97 -7.81 22.98
CA ALA A 152 5.39 -8.14 23.14
C ALA A 152 5.82 -9.32 22.26
N ASN A 153 4.94 -9.88 21.44
CA ASN A 153 5.31 -11.00 20.58
C ASN A 153 6.42 -10.61 19.58
N ALA A 154 7.53 -11.33 19.62
CA ALA A 154 8.71 -11.02 18.81
C ALA A 154 8.49 -11.21 17.29
N GLU A 155 7.57 -12.10 16.90
CA GLU A 155 7.33 -12.47 15.50
C GLU A 155 6.23 -11.62 14.86
N ALA A 156 5.20 -11.27 15.63
CA ALA A 156 4.10 -10.44 15.17
C ALA A 156 3.54 -9.58 16.34
N PRO A 157 4.23 -8.51 16.72
CA PRO A 157 3.78 -7.62 17.79
C PRO A 157 2.46 -6.96 17.41
N ASN A 158 1.58 -6.75 18.39
CA ASN A 158 0.27 -6.13 18.17
C ASN A 158 -0.53 -6.77 17.02
N ALA A 159 -0.60 -8.09 16.98
CA ALA A 159 -1.38 -8.83 16.01
C ALA A 159 -2.27 -9.88 16.70
N VAL A 160 -3.38 -10.21 16.06
CA VAL A 160 -4.21 -11.34 16.45
C VAL A 160 -3.52 -12.61 15.99
N LEU A 161 -3.13 -13.44 16.96
CA LEU A 161 -2.38 -14.67 16.73
C LEU A 161 -3.32 -15.89 16.75
N ALA A 162 -3.39 -16.58 15.66
CA ALA A 162 -4.09 -17.86 15.56
C ALA A 162 -3.09 -19.02 15.51
N THR A 163 -3.48 -20.15 16.08
CA THR A 163 -2.76 -21.40 15.89
C THR A 163 -3.07 -21.98 14.52
N PHE A 164 -2.23 -22.87 14.00
CA PHE A 164 -2.45 -23.49 12.71
C PHE A 164 -3.81 -24.22 12.57
N PRO A 165 -4.32 -24.94 13.58
CA PRO A 165 -5.69 -25.49 13.58
C PRO A 165 -6.80 -24.44 13.44
N GLN A 166 -6.62 -23.25 14.03
CA GLN A 166 -7.61 -22.15 14.03
C GLN A 166 -7.57 -21.30 12.76
N ARG A 167 -6.68 -21.59 11.79
CA ARG A 167 -6.46 -20.77 10.60
C ARG A 167 -7.70 -20.56 9.75
N GLU A 168 -8.59 -21.53 9.70
CA GLU A 168 -9.81 -21.48 8.87
C GLU A 168 -10.87 -20.61 9.53
N ASP A 169 -11.01 -20.72 10.84
CA ASP A 169 -11.97 -19.94 11.64
C ASP A 169 -11.55 -18.47 11.73
N LEU A 170 -10.24 -18.19 11.81
CA LEU A 170 -9.71 -16.84 11.91
C LEU A 170 -10.27 -15.89 10.85
N MET A 171 -10.36 -16.34 9.60
CA MET A 171 -10.82 -15.48 8.50
C MET A 171 -12.29 -15.06 8.66
N GLY A 172 -13.12 -15.89 9.26
CA GLY A 172 -14.50 -15.56 9.64
C GLY A 172 -14.54 -14.61 10.84
N ASP A 173 -13.75 -14.92 11.84
CA ASP A 173 -13.75 -14.24 13.14
C ASP A 173 -13.12 -12.85 13.10
N LEU A 174 -12.25 -12.54 12.12
CA LEU A 174 -11.67 -11.21 11.95
C LEU A 174 -12.74 -10.10 11.89
N ASN A 175 -13.87 -10.37 11.24
CA ASN A 175 -14.97 -9.41 11.20
C ASN A 175 -15.61 -9.20 12.56
N ALA A 176 -15.79 -10.28 13.33
CA ALA A 176 -16.34 -10.22 14.69
C ALA A 176 -15.40 -9.46 15.62
N ILE A 177 -14.08 -9.62 15.47
CA ILE A 177 -13.07 -8.88 16.22
C ILE A 177 -13.14 -7.39 15.86
N MET A 178 -13.23 -7.03 14.59
CA MET A 178 -13.38 -5.64 14.14
C MET A 178 -14.65 -5.01 14.74
N ALA A 179 -15.77 -5.72 14.65
CA ALA A 179 -17.03 -5.25 15.24
C ALA A 179 -16.98 -5.12 16.77
N ALA A 180 -16.23 -5.99 17.47
CA ALA A 180 -16.03 -5.90 18.91
C ALA A 180 -15.17 -4.70 19.34
N ASN A 181 -14.45 -4.08 18.39
CA ASN A 181 -13.68 -2.85 18.58
C ASN A 181 -14.40 -1.62 17.99
N ASP A 182 -15.72 -1.71 17.77
CA ASP A 182 -16.56 -0.64 17.26
C ASP A 182 -16.23 -0.19 15.81
N PHE A 183 -15.49 -0.99 15.07
CA PHE A 183 -15.23 -0.76 13.64
C PHE A 183 -16.26 -1.50 12.80
N PHE A 184 -17.35 -0.81 12.46
CA PHE A 184 -18.44 -1.36 11.64
C PHE A 184 -18.27 -1.00 10.19
N GLY A 185 -18.75 -1.85 9.30
CA GLY A 185 -18.78 -1.58 7.85
C GLY A 185 -18.26 -2.72 7.01
N SER A 186 -17.78 -2.38 5.83
CA SER A 186 -17.10 -3.31 4.94
C SER A 186 -15.59 -3.29 5.17
N TYR A 187 -14.95 -4.42 4.97
CA TYR A 187 -13.55 -4.59 5.23
C TYR A 187 -12.78 -4.98 3.97
N ALA A 188 -11.53 -4.57 3.92
CA ALA A 188 -10.55 -5.06 2.96
C ALA A 188 -9.45 -5.86 3.68
N ILE A 189 -8.94 -6.88 3.04
CA ILE A 189 -7.87 -7.72 3.58
C ILE A 189 -6.66 -7.58 2.67
N VAL A 190 -5.51 -7.26 3.26
CA VAL A 190 -4.21 -7.36 2.59
C VAL A 190 -3.42 -8.48 3.23
N GLY A 191 -3.09 -9.50 2.46
CA GLY A 191 -2.38 -10.65 2.96
C GLY A 191 -1.25 -11.12 2.06
N ASP A 192 -0.51 -12.09 2.56
CA ASP A 192 0.56 -12.76 1.83
C ASP A 192 0.05 -13.95 0.99
N ALA A 193 0.95 -14.70 0.39
CA ALA A 193 0.64 -15.93 -0.37
C ALA A 193 -0.04 -17.01 0.50
N GLY A 194 0.25 -17.05 1.81
CA GLY A 194 -0.41 -17.94 2.76
C GLY A 194 -1.90 -17.61 2.90
N THR A 195 -2.25 -16.34 3.00
CA THR A 195 -3.65 -15.86 2.98
C THR A 195 -4.37 -16.29 1.71
N GLN A 196 -3.73 -16.16 0.55
CA GLN A 196 -4.30 -16.63 -0.71
C GLN A 196 -4.58 -18.14 -0.68
N SER A 197 -3.66 -18.92 -0.12
CA SER A 197 -3.82 -20.38 0.03
C SER A 197 -5.01 -20.72 0.93
N LEU A 198 -5.15 -20.04 2.09
CA LEU A 198 -6.29 -20.23 2.99
C LEU A 198 -7.61 -19.93 2.31
N LEU A 199 -7.71 -18.77 1.66
CA LEU A 199 -8.93 -18.36 0.95
C LEU A 199 -9.31 -19.32 -0.20
N THR A 200 -8.32 -19.87 -0.88
CA THR A 200 -8.55 -20.87 -1.92
C THR A 200 -9.13 -22.15 -1.34
N LYS A 201 -8.61 -22.61 -0.19
CA LYS A 201 -9.12 -23.79 0.51
C LYS A 201 -10.53 -23.59 1.03
N LEU A 202 -10.81 -22.43 1.64
CA LEU A 202 -12.15 -22.07 2.11
C LEU A 202 -13.16 -22.04 0.95
N LYS A 203 -12.80 -21.45 -0.19
CA LYS A 203 -13.64 -21.49 -1.40
C LYS A 203 -13.90 -22.90 -1.92
N GLN A 204 -12.94 -23.80 -1.78
CA GLN A 204 -13.10 -25.20 -2.19
C GLN A 204 -14.00 -25.97 -1.22
N SER A 205 -13.95 -25.70 0.08
CA SER A 205 -14.85 -26.31 1.06
C SER A 205 -16.30 -25.87 0.89
N ASP A 206 -16.54 -24.62 0.52
CA ASP A 206 -17.86 -24.08 0.20
C ASP A 206 -18.51 -24.75 -1.03
N LEU A 207 -17.72 -25.21 -1.98
CA LEU A 207 -18.23 -25.97 -3.14
C LEU A 207 -18.85 -27.33 -2.74
N TYR A 208 -18.49 -27.88 -1.59
CA TYR A 208 -19.08 -29.11 -1.06
C TYR A 208 -20.45 -28.90 -0.39
N ASN A 209 -20.74 -27.68 0.08
CA ASN A 209 -22.01 -27.29 0.69
C ASN A 209 -22.87 -26.46 -0.27
N ALA A 210 -23.29 -27.07 -1.37
CA ALA A 210 -24.10 -26.42 -2.43
C ALA A 210 -25.47 -25.86 -1.97
N VAL A 211 -25.88 -26.13 -0.73
CA VAL A 211 -27.21 -25.74 -0.19
C VAL A 211 -27.16 -24.40 0.57
N ASN A 212 -26.03 -24.01 1.15
CA ASN A 212 -25.87 -22.76 1.90
C ASN A 212 -24.85 -21.84 1.23
N LYS A 213 -25.14 -21.44 -0.02
CA LYS A 213 -24.31 -20.49 -0.78
C LYS A 213 -24.40 -19.05 -0.27
N ARG A 214 -24.16 -18.78 0.99
CA ARG A 214 -23.75 -17.46 1.45
C ARG A 214 -22.23 -17.40 1.40
N ASN A 215 -21.73 -16.81 0.36
CA ASN A 215 -20.32 -16.41 0.24
C ASN A 215 -20.05 -15.33 1.30
N GLU A 216 -19.75 -15.71 2.54
CA GLU A 216 -19.39 -14.78 3.61
C GLU A 216 -18.13 -13.96 3.27
N TYR A 217 -17.40 -14.41 2.25
CA TYR A 217 -16.22 -13.73 1.72
C TYR A 217 -16.49 -12.90 0.45
N ALA A 218 -17.72 -12.93 -0.08
CA ALA A 218 -18.05 -12.17 -1.31
C ALA A 218 -18.00 -10.66 -1.10
N ASP A 219 -18.21 -10.22 0.15
CA ASP A 219 -18.26 -8.80 0.52
C ASP A 219 -16.87 -8.24 0.89
N LYS A 220 -15.82 -9.08 0.87
CA LYS A 220 -14.47 -8.67 1.22
C LYS A 220 -13.63 -8.47 -0.03
N VAL A 221 -13.03 -7.30 -0.13
CA VAL A 221 -12.00 -7.06 -1.13
C VAL A 221 -10.67 -7.60 -0.59
N ILE A 222 -10.07 -8.52 -1.34
CA ILE A 222 -8.86 -9.20 -0.91
C ILE A 222 -7.73 -8.85 -1.85
N HIS A 223 -6.70 -8.28 -1.28
CA HIS A 223 -5.48 -7.90 -1.96
C HIS A 223 -4.33 -8.79 -1.51
N ILE A 224 -3.53 -9.28 -2.43
CA ILE A 224 -2.37 -10.12 -2.12
C ILE A 224 -1.10 -9.35 -2.48
N SER A 225 -0.21 -9.21 -1.49
CA SER A 225 1.12 -8.63 -1.69
C SER A 225 2.21 -9.69 -1.52
N ASN A 226 3.21 -9.65 -2.38
CA ASN A 226 4.40 -10.50 -2.30
C ASN A 226 5.54 -9.82 -1.52
N ASN A 227 5.35 -8.60 -1.04
CA ASN A 227 6.39 -7.81 -0.38
C ASN A 227 6.36 -7.93 1.16
N PHE A 228 5.51 -8.79 1.71
CA PHE A 228 5.60 -9.14 3.12
C PHE A 228 6.98 -9.73 3.45
N VAL A 229 7.53 -9.34 4.60
CA VAL A 229 8.78 -9.93 5.09
C VAL A 229 8.52 -11.41 5.40
N ALA A 230 9.32 -12.28 4.80
CA ALA A 230 9.20 -13.72 5.05
C ALA A 230 9.58 -14.05 6.49
N ASP A 231 8.77 -14.88 7.14
CA ASP A 231 9.04 -15.42 8.45
C ASP A 231 8.86 -16.94 8.42
N ASN A 232 9.85 -17.67 8.94
CA ASN A 232 9.83 -19.12 8.91
C ASN A 232 8.83 -19.73 9.92
N ASN A 233 8.48 -18.99 10.96
CA ASN A 233 7.59 -19.43 12.02
C ASN A 233 6.13 -19.07 11.75
N VAL A 234 5.88 -18.14 10.83
CA VAL A 234 4.55 -17.68 10.48
C VAL A 234 4.08 -18.37 9.19
N TYR A 235 2.89 -18.95 9.21
CA TYR A 235 2.25 -19.56 8.06
C TYR A 235 1.66 -18.52 7.12
N THR A 236 0.98 -17.52 7.67
CA THR A 236 0.43 -16.38 6.95
C THR A 236 0.30 -15.18 7.87
N LYS A 237 0.39 -14.01 7.29
CA LYS A 237 0.16 -12.73 7.96
C LYS A 237 -0.48 -11.73 7.03
N GLY A 238 -1.16 -10.76 7.62
CA GLY A 238 -1.81 -9.71 6.86
C GLY A 238 -2.49 -8.69 7.75
N TYR A 239 -3.24 -7.82 7.10
CA TYR A 239 -4.02 -6.78 7.73
C TYR A 239 -5.47 -6.86 7.25
N ILE A 240 -6.40 -6.68 8.18
CA ILE A 240 -7.78 -6.33 7.86
C ILE A 240 -7.96 -4.84 8.14
N VAL A 241 -8.55 -4.14 7.20
CA VAL A 241 -8.67 -2.69 7.21
C VAL A 241 -10.12 -2.32 6.97
N ASN A 242 -10.67 -1.44 7.78
CA ASN A 242 -12.00 -0.90 7.53
C ASN A 242 -11.96 -0.01 6.27
N ARG A 243 -12.94 -0.15 5.39
CA ARG A 243 -13.00 0.63 4.15
C ARG A 243 -13.11 2.12 4.45
N GLY A 244 -12.40 2.93 3.66
CA GLY A 244 -12.34 4.37 3.84
C GLY A 244 -11.37 4.85 4.92
N SER A 245 -10.68 3.95 5.64
CA SER A 245 -9.76 4.31 6.72
C SER A 245 -8.31 4.51 6.28
N VAL A 246 -8.00 4.22 5.04
CA VAL A 246 -6.67 4.45 4.46
C VAL A 246 -6.77 5.18 3.14
N GLY A 247 -5.71 5.85 2.75
CA GLY A 247 -5.68 6.55 1.49
C GLY A 247 -4.29 7.02 1.11
N MET A 248 -4.13 7.46 -0.12
CA MET A 248 -2.87 7.91 -0.69
C MET A 248 -3.04 9.30 -1.27
N LEU A 249 -2.18 10.22 -0.87
CA LEU A 249 -2.08 11.56 -1.44
C LEU A 249 -0.94 11.60 -2.45
N LEU A 250 -1.20 12.23 -3.58
CA LEU A 250 -0.22 12.42 -4.65
C LEU A 250 0.05 13.90 -4.85
N ARG A 251 1.31 14.21 -5.10
CA ARG A 251 1.75 15.58 -5.41
C ARG A 251 2.79 15.54 -6.53
N TYR A 252 2.82 16.62 -7.29
CA TYR A 252 3.70 16.77 -8.45
C TYR A 252 4.44 18.09 -8.38
N GLU A 253 5.56 18.16 -9.05
CA GLU A 253 6.25 19.40 -9.29
C GLU A 253 5.32 20.40 -10.02
N ARG A 254 5.43 21.68 -9.67
CA ARG A 254 4.58 22.74 -10.22
C ARG A 254 4.65 22.83 -11.74
N ASP A 255 5.83 22.64 -12.32
CA ASP A 255 6.02 22.71 -13.76
C ASP A 255 5.29 21.58 -14.48
N CYS A 256 5.23 20.39 -13.89
CA CYS A 256 4.41 19.28 -14.39
C CYS A 256 2.91 19.62 -14.36
N LEU A 257 2.42 20.25 -13.27
CA LEU A 257 1.03 20.68 -13.17
C LEU A 257 0.65 21.72 -14.21
N LEU A 258 1.55 22.64 -14.53
CA LEU A 258 1.37 23.69 -15.52
C LEU A 258 1.62 23.21 -16.95
N ARG A 259 2.11 21.99 -17.13
CA ARG A 259 2.55 21.45 -18.41
C ARG A 259 3.46 22.42 -19.16
N THR A 260 4.49 22.86 -18.44
CA THR A 260 5.39 23.91 -18.91
C THR A 260 6.25 23.38 -20.06
N ARG A 261 6.48 24.25 -21.06
CA ARG A 261 7.46 24.03 -22.14
C ARG A 261 8.41 25.20 -22.19
N SER A 262 9.69 24.89 -22.06
CA SER A 262 10.74 25.89 -22.17
C SER A 262 11.15 26.11 -23.63
N ARG A 263 11.69 27.30 -23.91
CA ARG A 263 12.32 27.61 -25.22
C ARG A 263 13.55 26.73 -25.48
N ASP A 264 14.18 26.22 -24.45
CA ASP A 264 15.39 25.40 -24.51
C ASP A 264 15.09 23.90 -24.72
N GLY A 265 13.87 23.54 -25.07
CA GLY A 265 13.46 22.15 -25.33
C GLY A 265 13.19 21.31 -24.09
N HIS A 266 13.03 21.94 -22.93
CA HIS A 266 12.58 21.27 -21.70
C HIS A 266 11.05 21.19 -21.68
N GLU A 267 10.52 20.00 -21.46
CA GLU A 267 9.08 19.74 -21.40
C GLU A 267 8.70 19.03 -20.12
N TRP A 268 7.62 19.47 -19.49
CA TRP A 268 7.01 18.86 -18.31
C TRP A 268 5.55 18.49 -18.58
N ASP A 269 5.15 17.32 -18.15
CA ASP A 269 3.76 16.86 -18.26
C ASP A 269 3.42 15.89 -17.11
N ILE A 270 2.17 15.48 -17.02
CA ILE A 270 1.70 14.41 -16.14
C ILE A 270 1.12 13.31 -17.02
N VAL A 271 1.67 12.11 -16.89
CA VAL A 271 1.26 10.95 -17.70
C VAL A 271 0.82 9.81 -16.79
N GLN A 272 -0.31 9.19 -17.11
CA GLN A 272 -0.78 7.99 -16.44
C GLN A 272 0.14 6.82 -16.79
N MET A 273 0.79 6.25 -15.79
CA MET A 273 1.72 5.14 -15.98
C MET A 273 1.03 3.80 -15.85
N PRO A 274 1.28 2.86 -16.78
CA PRO A 274 0.81 1.48 -16.61
C PRO A 274 1.51 0.82 -15.44
N ILE A 275 1.02 -0.32 -14.95
CA ILE A 275 1.55 -1.13 -13.84
C ILE A 275 1.27 -0.52 -12.47
N ILE A 276 1.71 0.72 -12.21
CA ILE A 276 1.41 1.43 -10.96
C ILE A 276 0.02 2.06 -10.99
N GLU A 277 -0.52 2.28 -12.19
CA GLU A 277 -1.82 2.92 -12.46
C GLU A 277 -1.98 4.28 -11.74
N LEU A 278 -0.88 5.00 -11.61
CA LEU A 278 -0.82 6.32 -11.02
C LEU A 278 -0.36 7.35 -12.05
N PRO A 279 -0.87 8.58 -11.98
CA PRO A 279 -0.29 9.69 -12.73
C PRO A 279 1.09 10.03 -12.17
N VAL A 280 2.05 10.27 -13.05
CA VAL A 280 3.45 10.57 -12.73
C VAL A 280 3.87 11.84 -13.45
N GLY A 281 4.54 12.73 -12.77
CA GLY A 281 5.18 13.89 -13.39
C GLY A 281 6.33 13.44 -14.28
N THR A 282 6.33 13.93 -15.50
CA THR A 282 7.35 13.59 -16.50
C THR A 282 8.13 14.83 -16.88
N TYR A 283 9.42 14.63 -17.10
CA TYR A 283 10.34 15.65 -17.54
C TYR A 283 11.15 15.11 -18.71
N PHE A 284 11.19 15.87 -19.78
CA PHE A 284 11.93 15.54 -20.98
C PHE A 284 12.81 16.71 -21.42
N TYR A 285 14.04 16.44 -21.83
CA TYR A 285 14.86 17.39 -22.53
C TYR A 285 15.88 16.69 -23.44
N ASP A 286 16.24 17.40 -24.50
CA ASP A 286 17.30 17.01 -25.42
C ASP A 286 18.61 17.72 -25.05
N SER A 287 19.71 16.96 -25.03
CA SER A 287 21.05 17.56 -25.00
C SER A 287 21.87 17.12 -26.18
N VAL A 288 22.60 18.09 -26.75
CA VAL A 288 23.57 17.83 -27.78
C VAL A 288 24.96 17.90 -27.13
N GLY A 289 25.61 16.73 -26.99
CA GLY A 289 26.98 16.69 -26.47
C GLY A 289 27.99 16.97 -27.57
N ASP A 290 28.91 17.90 -27.32
CA ASP A 290 30.09 18.07 -28.18
C ASP A 290 31.11 16.98 -27.81
N TYR A 291 31.35 16.08 -28.76
CA TYR A 291 32.45 15.10 -28.68
C TYR A 291 33.81 15.71 -29.04
N SER A 292 33.97 17.01 -28.94
CA SER A 292 35.23 17.71 -29.18
C SER A 292 36.37 17.43 -28.24
N ALA A 293 36.10 16.63 -27.17
CA ALA A 293 37.11 16.34 -26.14
C ALA A 293 37.94 15.07 -26.39
N ILE A 294 37.79 14.37 -27.49
CA ILE A 294 38.79 13.37 -27.88
C ILE A 294 39.94 14.12 -28.56
N ALA A 295 40.87 14.54 -27.72
CA ALA A 295 42.09 15.22 -28.14
C ALA A 295 42.81 14.39 -29.23
N GLY A 296 43.02 14.97 -30.42
CA GLY A 296 43.90 14.44 -31.43
C GLY A 296 43.32 14.14 -32.80
N SER A 297 42.01 14.23 -33.02
CA SER A 297 41.44 14.08 -34.36
C SER A 297 41.26 15.46 -35.00
N ALA A 298 42.13 15.80 -35.97
CA ALA A 298 42.06 17.04 -36.77
C ALA A 298 40.89 17.07 -37.76
N THR A 299 40.10 16.03 -37.83
CA THR A 299 38.83 15.94 -38.51
C THR A 299 37.76 15.73 -37.46
N ALA A 300 37.50 16.79 -36.72
CA ALA A 300 36.29 16.92 -35.92
C ALA A 300 35.08 17.01 -36.85
N ASP A 301 34.73 15.94 -37.48
CA ASP A 301 33.33 15.69 -37.80
C ASP A 301 32.65 15.62 -36.47
N MET A 302 32.13 16.79 -36.05
CA MET A 302 31.36 16.95 -34.85
C MET A 302 30.10 16.10 -34.99
N THR A 303 30.21 14.83 -34.74
CA THR A 303 29.07 13.95 -34.56
C THR A 303 28.43 14.40 -33.25
N ARG A 304 27.62 15.44 -33.36
CA ARG A 304 26.74 15.88 -32.30
C ARG A 304 25.85 14.70 -31.92
N THR A 305 26.19 14.01 -30.87
CA THR A 305 25.35 12.93 -30.35
C THR A 305 24.22 13.56 -29.54
N ARG A 306 23.04 13.57 -30.14
CA ARG A 306 21.80 13.89 -29.45
C ARG A 306 21.57 12.85 -28.37
N LYS A 307 21.30 13.31 -27.16
CA LYS A 307 20.86 12.48 -26.03
C LYS A 307 19.51 12.95 -25.59
N GLU A 308 18.58 12.03 -25.47
CA GLU A 308 17.25 12.26 -24.98
C GLU A 308 17.20 11.83 -23.51
N HIS A 309 16.84 12.75 -22.63
CA HIS A 309 16.76 12.54 -21.19
C HIS A 309 15.30 12.48 -20.77
N TYR A 310 14.94 11.40 -20.10
CA TYR A 310 13.60 11.16 -19.57
C TYR A 310 13.70 11.09 -18.06
N GLY A 311 13.00 11.99 -17.37
CA GLY A 311 12.87 12.04 -15.93
C GLY A 311 11.42 11.80 -15.53
N PHE A 312 11.22 11.14 -14.39
CA PHE A 312 9.92 10.84 -13.84
C PHE A 312 9.98 11.09 -12.34
N ALA A 313 9.01 11.81 -11.81
CA ALA A 313 8.96 12.07 -10.39
C ALA A 313 7.53 12.32 -9.91
N PHE A 314 7.24 11.90 -8.70
CA PHE A 314 6.02 12.23 -7.97
C PHE A 314 6.26 12.04 -6.47
N ASP A 315 5.49 12.74 -5.67
CA ASP A 315 5.53 12.60 -4.21
C ASP A 315 4.29 11.84 -3.76
N VAL A 316 4.46 10.96 -2.79
CA VAL A 316 3.41 10.14 -2.20
C VAL A 316 3.40 10.30 -0.69
N ALA A 317 2.22 10.39 -0.11
CA ALA A 317 2.01 10.20 1.32
C ALA A 317 0.90 9.15 1.52
N PHE A 318 1.22 8.10 2.28
CA PHE A 318 0.24 7.12 2.74
C PHE A 318 -0.39 7.64 4.03
N VAL A 319 -1.70 7.79 4.02
CA VAL A 319 -2.49 8.30 5.15
C VAL A 319 -3.37 7.19 5.68
N THR A 320 -3.40 7.06 6.98
CA THR A 320 -4.21 6.05 7.67
C THR A 320 -5.02 6.72 8.76
N ALA A 321 -6.23 6.26 9.01
CA ALA A 321 -6.98 6.64 10.19
C ALA A 321 -6.27 6.10 11.43
N TYR A 322 -6.00 6.98 12.37
CA TYR A 322 -5.30 6.65 13.60
C TYR A 322 -5.90 7.43 14.77
N ASN A 323 -6.23 6.73 15.83
CA ASN A 323 -6.61 7.36 17.07
C ASN A 323 -5.36 7.60 17.91
N SER A 324 -5.02 8.85 18.15
CA SER A 324 -3.84 9.23 18.92
C SER A 324 -4.12 9.47 20.40
N ASP A 325 -5.28 9.08 20.88
CA ASP A 325 -5.55 9.10 22.28
C ASP A 325 -4.56 8.17 23.01
N ALA A 326 -3.81 8.72 23.95
CA ALA A 326 -2.74 8.00 24.65
C ALA A 326 -3.25 6.80 25.46
N GLU A 327 -4.55 6.79 25.79
CA GLU A 327 -5.19 5.72 26.55
C GLU A 327 -5.81 4.64 25.64
N ASN A 328 -6.10 4.97 24.40
CA ASN A 328 -6.81 4.05 23.48
C ASN A 328 -6.21 4.10 22.06
N LEU A 329 -5.11 3.40 21.88
CA LEU A 329 -4.39 3.27 20.62
C LEU A 329 -5.11 2.33 19.63
N ALA A 330 -6.44 2.38 19.59
CA ALA A 330 -7.26 1.63 18.68
C ALA A 330 -7.21 2.27 17.28
N SER A 331 -6.98 1.45 16.27
CA SER A 331 -6.98 1.86 14.86
C SER A 331 -7.86 0.89 14.06
N PRO A 332 -8.55 1.36 13.02
CA PRO A 332 -9.35 0.51 12.14
C PRO A 332 -8.51 -0.41 11.25
N ILE A 333 -7.25 -0.62 11.62
CA ILE A 333 -6.29 -1.52 10.97
C ILE A 333 -5.88 -2.59 11.97
N LEU A 334 -6.28 -3.82 11.74
CA LEU A 334 -5.95 -4.95 12.60
C LEU A 334 -4.97 -5.89 11.88
N ALA A 335 -3.83 -6.15 12.50
CA ALA A 335 -2.90 -7.16 12.02
C ALA A 335 -3.30 -8.55 12.50
N TYR A 336 -3.10 -9.56 11.67
CA TYR A 336 -3.27 -10.96 12.02
C TYR A 336 -2.08 -11.79 11.57
N ALA A 337 -1.81 -12.87 12.31
CA ALA A 337 -0.81 -13.85 11.93
C ALA A 337 -1.25 -15.25 12.36
N VAL A 338 -0.85 -16.25 11.60
CA VAL A 338 -1.05 -17.68 11.91
C VAL A 338 0.30 -18.32 12.19
N ASP A 339 0.45 -18.86 13.37
CA ASP A 339 1.68 -19.53 13.79
C ASP A 339 1.79 -20.91 13.12
N LYS A 340 2.94 -21.16 12.50
CA LYS A 340 3.26 -22.42 11.82
C LYS A 340 3.77 -23.51 12.76
N THR A 341 4.39 -23.08 13.87
CA THR A 341 5.14 -24.00 14.75
C THR A 341 4.24 -24.78 15.73
N LYS A 342 3.01 -24.32 15.95
CA LYS A 342 2.08 -24.97 16.89
C LYS A 342 1.47 -26.28 16.39
N ASP A 343 1.65 -26.64 15.13
CA ASP A 343 1.37 -28.01 14.63
C ASP A 343 2.26 -29.05 15.33
N ALA A 344 3.50 -28.70 15.63
CA ALA A 344 4.43 -29.59 16.32
C ALA A 344 4.03 -29.83 17.79
N ILE A 345 3.39 -28.85 18.43
CA ILE A 345 2.91 -28.99 19.81
C ILE A 345 1.68 -29.90 19.84
N TYR A 346 0.79 -29.79 18.86
CA TYR A 346 -0.38 -30.66 18.75
C TYR A 346 0.03 -32.11 18.52
N ALA A 347 1.02 -32.34 17.64
CA ALA A 347 1.61 -33.65 17.43
C ALA A 347 2.31 -34.20 18.69
N LYS A 348 2.99 -33.36 19.47
CA LYS A 348 3.60 -33.76 20.74
C LYS A 348 2.55 -34.12 21.79
N ASN A 349 1.46 -33.38 21.88
CA ASN A 349 0.39 -33.69 22.84
C ASN A 349 -0.38 -34.95 22.47
N VAL A 350 -0.55 -35.24 21.18
CA VAL A 350 -1.15 -36.49 20.70
C VAL A 350 -0.25 -37.70 20.95
N LEU A 351 1.09 -37.50 20.84
CA LEU A 351 2.07 -38.55 21.13
C LEU A 351 2.37 -38.70 22.64
N ALA A 352 1.99 -37.72 23.46
CA ALA A 352 2.12 -37.80 24.92
C ALA A 352 0.98 -38.55 25.62
N TYR A 353 -0.07 -38.90 24.90
CA TYR A 353 -1.12 -39.76 25.40
C TYR A 353 -0.69 -41.22 25.22
N THR A 354 0.13 -41.73 26.12
CA THR A 354 0.28 -43.15 26.38
C THR A 354 -0.89 -43.56 27.27
N PRO A 355 -1.80 -44.45 26.83
CA PRO A 355 -2.77 -45.03 27.75
C PRO A 355 -1.99 -45.75 28.84
N GLU A 356 -2.24 -45.37 30.09
CA GLU A 356 -1.78 -46.16 31.26
C GLU A 356 -2.40 -47.58 31.09
N GLU A 357 -1.53 -48.59 31.15
CA GLU A 357 -1.93 -50.00 31.22
C GLU A 357 -2.66 -50.33 32.53
#